data_f1e48c14d9ec02583fac7b1eb064d467
#
_entry.id   f1e48c14d9ec02583fac7b1eb064d467
#
_cell.length_a   1.000
_cell.length_b   1.000
_cell.length_c   1.000
_cell.angle_alpha   90.00
_cell.angle_beta   90.00
_cell.angle_gamma   90.00
#
_symmetry.space_group_name_H-M   'P 1'
#
loop_
_entity.id
_entity.type
_entity.pdbx_description
1 polymer ?
#
loop_
_entity_poly.entity_id
_entity_poly.type
_entity_poly.pdbx_seq_one_letter_code
_entity_poly.pdbx_strand_id
1 'polypeptide(L)'
;MSIKIALAGNPNCGKTTMFNALTGANQYVGNWPGVTVEKKEGKLKGHKDVTIMDLPGIYSLSPYTLEEVVARNYLINERPDAILNIVDGTNIERNLYLSTQLMELGIPVIMAVNMMDLVKKSGDQIHIDKLSKKLGCEVVEISALKGTGIMAAAEKAIEAAKQKAAAPVHEFSKEAEDIIRKAEEKLGSDIPEEQKRFFAIKLLEKDDKIAEQMKQKADVSVEIKEMEDAFDDDTESIITNERYVYISSISAKSCHTLKFQYIIKYLLIISVACIHVHGRQQHPVRYLIHT
;
A
#
# COMPACT_ATOMS: atom_id res chain seq x y z
N MET A 1 -25.08 10.67 -10.40
CA MET A 1 -24.01 9.73 -10.77
C MET A 1 -23.77 8.82 -9.57
N SER A 2 -23.78 7.51 -9.73
CA SER A 2 -23.51 6.61 -8.60
C SER A 2 -22.01 6.50 -8.40
N ILE A 3 -21.51 6.73 -7.18
CA ILE A 3 -20.09 6.63 -6.82
C ILE A 3 -19.84 5.25 -6.23
N LYS A 4 -18.76 4.59 -6.67
CA LYS A 4 -18.27 3.32 -6.13
C LYS A 4 -16.94 3.55 -5.41
N ILE A 5 -16.88 3.19 -4.13
CA ILE A 5 -15.66 3.27 -3.33
C ILE A 5 -15.25 1.86 -2.93
N ALA A 6 -14.02 1.47 -3.26
CA ALA A 6 -13.45 0.22 -2.79
C ALA A 6 -12.84 0.38 -1.40
N LEU A 7 -13.20 -0.47 -0.45
CA LEU A 7 -12.59 -0.55 0.85
C LEU A 7 -11.51 -1.63 0.81
N ALA A 8 -10.25 -1.22 0.89
CA ALA A 8 -9.08 -2.10 0.78
C ALA A 8 -8.23 -2.04 2.06
N GLY A 9 -7.51 -3.09 2.36
CA GLY A 9 -6.59 -3.13 3.50
C GLY A 9 -6.16 -4.55 3.87
N ASN A 10 -5.14 -4.62 4.69
CA ASN A 10 -4.57 -5.88 5.14
C ASN A 10 -5.58 -6.67 6.02
N PRO A 11 -5.43 -7.99 6.13
CA PRO A 11 -6.18 -8.75 7.12
C PRO A 11 -6.01 -8.18 8.53
N ASN A 12 -7.11 -8.13 9.28
CA ASN A 12 -7.16 -7.63 10.67
C ASN A 12 -6.87 -6.13 10.88
N CYS A 13 -6.77 -5.31 9.83
CA CYS A 13 -6.64 -3.85 9.96
C CYS A 13 -7.90 -3.13 10.44
N GLY A 14 -9.02 -3.84 10.65
CA GLY A 14 -10.31 -3.27 11.08
C GLY A 14 -11.28 -2.97 9.95
N LYS A 15 -11.04 -3.50 8.74
CA LYS A 15 -11.83 -3.26 7.52
C LYS A 15 -13.31 -3.61 7.70
N THR A 16 -13.64 -4.81 8.18
CA THR A 16 -15.03 -5.23 8.42
C THR A 16 -15.75 -4.34 9.44
N THR A 17 -15.05 -3.92 10.50
CA THR A 17 -15.62 -3.00 11.49
C THR A 17 -15.96 -1.65 10.85
N MET A 18 -15.07 -1.11 10.02
CA MET A 18 -15.30 0.13 9.29
C MET A 18 -16.44 -0.01 8.28
N PHE A 19 -16.47 -1.09 7.50
CA PHE A 19 -17.56 -1.37 6.56
C PHE A 19 -18.92 -1.38 7.23
N ASN A 20 -19.06 -2.10 8.35
CA ASN A 20 -20.30 -2.15 9.11
C ASN A 20 -20.69 -0.78 9.68
N ALA A 21 -19.72 0.01 10.13
CA ALA A 21 -19.99 1.36 10.62
C ALA A 21 -20.50 2.28 9.51
N LEU A 22 -19.92 2.19 8.29
CA LEU A 22 -20.28 3.00 7.13
C LEU A 22 -21.64 2.62 6.55
N THR A 23 -21.96 1.34 6.44
CA THR A 23 -23.15 0.84 5.70
C THR A 23 -24.34 0.47 6.61
N GLY A 24 -24.08 0.06 7.85
CA GLY A 24 -25.11 -0.39 8.79
C GLY A 24 -25.81 -1.64 8.27
N ALA A 25 -27.17 -1.62 8.26
CA ALA A 25 -28.00 -2.74 7.80
C ALA A 25 -28.17 -2.80 6.27
N ASN A 26 -27.70 -1.81 5.53
CA ASN A 26 -27.88 -1.70 4.08
C ASN A 26 -26.75 -2.42 3.31
N GLN A 27 -26.61 -3.71 3.55
CA GLN A 27 -25.57 -4.54 2.98
C GLN A 27 -26.15 -5.65 2.10
N TYR A 28 -25.45 -5.96 1.03
CA TYR A 28 -25.62 -7.18 0.25
C TYR A 28 -24.42 -8.08 0.49
N VAL A 29 -24.69 -9.34 0.80
CA VAL A 29 -23.67 -10.37 1.03
C VAL A 29 -23.92 -11.51 0.05
N GLY A 30 -22.89 -11.93 -0.66
CA GLY A 30 -22.91 -13.02 -1.62
C GLY A 30 -21.50 -13.55 -1.83
N ASN A 31 -21.28 -14.21 -2.95
CA ASN A 31 -19.94 -14.63 -3.36
C ASN A 31 -19.51 -13.90 -4.63
N TRP A 32 -18.20 -13.73 -4.80
CA TRP A 32 -17.66 -13.26 -6.06
C TRP A 32 -17.93 -14.30 -7.15
N PRO A 33 -18.24 -13.89 -8.40
CA PRO A 33 -18.54 -14.80 -9.49
C PRO A 33 -17.46 -15.86 -9.70
N GLY A 34 -17.86 -17.14 -9.72
CA GLY A 34 -16.97 -18.27 -10.00
C GLY A 34 -16.02 -18.70 -8.88
N VAL A 35 -16.10 -18.08 -7.68
CA VAL A 35 -15.24 -18.42 -6.54
C VAL A 35 -16.04 -18.44 -5.23
N THR A 36 -15.47 -19.06 -4.18
CA THR A 36 -16.08 -19.14 -2.84
C THR A 36 -15.76 -17.95 -1.94
N VAL A 37 -15.10 -16.93 -2.48
CA VAL A 37 -14.73 -15.72 -1.74
C VAL A 37 -15.96 -14.86 -1.52
N GLU A 38 -16.18 -14.42 -0.29
CA GLU A 38 -17.33 -13.60 0.10
C GLU A 38 -17.24 -12.19 -0.53
N LYS A 39 -18.34 -11.74 -1.12
CA LYS A 39 -18.53 -10.39 -1.65
C LYS A 39 -19.48 -9.62 -0.74
N LYS A 40 -19.05 -8.46 -0.28
CA LYS A 40 -19.87 -7.53 0.50
C LYS A 40 -19.91 -6.18 -0.16
N GLU A 41 -21.12 -5.65 -0.37
CA GLU A 41 -21.32 -4.28 -0.80
C GLU A 41 -22.45 -3.64 -0.01
N GLY A 42 -22.42 -2.33 0.14
CA GLY A 42 -23.46 -1.63 0.88
C GLY A 42 -23.55 -0.15 0.53
N LYS A 43 -24.71 0.43 0.76
CA LYS A 43 -24.91 1.87 0.60
C LYS A 43 -24.34 2.61 1.81
N LEU A 44 -23.59 3.69 1.54
CA LEU A 44 -23.08 4.55 2.59
C LEU A 44 -24.22 5.25 3.32
N LYS A 45 -24.19 5.26 4.64
CA LYS A 45 -25.15 5.99 5.48
C LYS A 45 -25.16 7.47 5.09
N GLY A 46 -26.35 8.02 4.87
CA GLY A 46 -26.52 9.42 4.45
C GLY A 46 -26.30 9.68 2.95
N HIS A 47 -25.76 8.72 2.18
CA HIS A 47 -25.43 8.88 0.76
C HIS A 47 -25.97 7.69 -0.06
N LYS A 48 -27.21 7.76 -0.50
CA LYS A 48 -27.87 6.67 -1.25
C LYS A 48 -27.24 6.39 -2.62
N ASP A 49 -26.53 7.36 -3.17
CA ASP A 49 -25.83 7.30 -4.45
C ASP A 49 -24.39 6.76 -4.32
N VAL A 50 -23.90 6.51 -3.09
CA VAL A 50 -22.54 5.98 -2.84
C VAL A 50 -22.63 4.52 -2.42
N THR A 51 -21.90 3.67 -3.10
CA THR A 51 -21.75 2.24 -2.78
C THR A 51 -20.33 1.97 -2.29
N ILE A 52 -20.21 1.32 -1.14
CA ILE A 52 -18.96 0.82 -0.60
C ILE A 52 -18.83 -0.66 -0.96
N MET A 53 -17.74 -1.04 -1.62
CA MET A 53 -17.38 -2.43 -1.89
C MET A 53 -16.33 -2.88 -0.89
N ASP A 54 -16.62 -3.86 -0.05
CA ASP A 54 -15.65 -4.45 0.88
C ASP A 54 -14.82 -5.50 0.14
N LEU A 55 -13.56 -5.18 -0.16
CA LEU A 55 -12.65 -6.15 -0.78
C LEU A 55 -12.14 -7.15 0.26
N PRO A 56 -11.76 -8.36 -0.13
CA PRO A 56 -11.04 -9.28 0.75
C PRO A 56 -9.82 -8.62 1.40
N GLY A 57 -9.46 -9.04 2.60
CA GLY A 57 -8.23 -8.60 3.25
C GLY A 57 -7.02 -9.23 2.58
N ILE A 58 -6.12 -8.42 2.04
CA ILE A 58 -4.97 -8.86 1.26
C ILE A 58 -3.69 -8.18 1.72
N TYR A 59 -2.54 -8.79 1.45
CA TYR A 59 -1.24 -8.20 1.75
C TYR A 59 -0.57 -7.60 0.52
N SER A 60 -0.95 -8.07 -0.67
CA SER A 60 -0.34 -7.69 -1.95
C SER A 60 -1.34 -7.80 -3.10
N LEU A 61 -1.09 -7.07 -4.18
CA LEU A 61 -1.73 -7.24 -5.48
C LEU A 61 -0.96 -8.21 -6.40
N SER A 62 0.12 -8.84 -5.92
CA SER A 62 0.77 -10.00 -6.55
C SER A 62 0.13 -11.27 -6.00
N PRO A 63 -0.79 -11.93 -6.74
CA PRO A 63 -1.71 -12.88 -6.13
C PRO A 63 -1.10 -14.26 -5.90
N TYR A 64 -1.08 -14.64 -4.65
CA TYR A 64 -0.84 -16.02 -4.21
C TYR A 64 -2.13 -16.70 -3.76
N THR A 65 -3.16 -15.93 -3.38
CA THR A 65 -4.44 -16.43 -2.87
C THR A 65 -5.59 -16.03 -3.78
N LEU A 66 -6.73 -16.74 -3.66
CA LEU A 66 -7.95 -16.39 -4.41
C LEU A 66 -8.48 -15.00 -4.02
N GLU A 67 -8.35 -14.63 -2.75
CA GLU A 67 -8.73 -13.34 -2.23
C GLU A 67 -7.95 -12.20 -2.90
N GLU A 68 -6.65 -12.38 -3.09
CA GLU A 68 -5.78 -11.42 -3.78
C GLU A 68 -6.11 -11.32 -5.26
N VAL A 69 -6.40 -12.45 -5.93
CA VAL A 69 -6.89 -12.47 -7.32
C VAL A 69 -8.19 -11.68 -7.47
N VAL A 70 -9.15 -11.91 -6.57
CA VAL A 70 -10.46 -11.25 -6.60
C VAL A 70 -10.31 -9.75 -6.39
N ALA A 71 -9.57 -9.32 -5.37
CA ALA A 71 -9.36 -7.91 -5.07
C ALA A 71 -8.66 -7.18 -6.22
N ARG A 72 -7.60 -7.77 -6.78
CA ARG A 72 -6.87 -7.23 -7.92
C ARG A 72 -7.75 -7.09 -9.16
N ASN A 73 -8.46 -8.15 -9.52
CA ASN A 73 -9.33 -8.16 -10.71
C ASN A 73 -10.44 -7.10 -10.58
N TYR A 74 -11.02 -6.94 -9.40
CA TYR A 74 -11.99 -5.89 -9.16
C TYR A 74 -11.40 -4.50 -9.37
N LEU A 75 -10.24 -4.22 -8.79
CA LEU A 75 -9.60 -2.91 -8.90
C LEU A 75 -9.20 -2.55 -10.33
N ILE A 76 -8.71 -3.53 -11.10
CA ILE A 76 -8.29 -3.33 -12.49
C ILE A 76 -9.48 -3.19 -13.43
N ASN A 77 -10.47 -4.09 -13.34
CA ASN A 77 -11.55 -4.22 -14.33
C ASN A 77 -12.76 -3.33 -14.02
N GLU A 78 -13.18 -3.26 -12.74
CA GLU A 78 -14.34 -2.46 -12.34
C GLU A 78 -14.00 -0.99 -12.06
N ARG A 79 -12.73 -0.69 -11.79
CA ARG A 79 -12.20 0.66 -11.57
C ARG A 79 -13.13 1.51 -10.70
N PRO A 80 -13.15 1.31 -9.38
CA PRO A 80 -13.91 2.16 -8.48
C PRO A 80 -13.48 3.63 -8.60
N ASP A 81 -14.39 4.55 -8.30
CA ASP A 81 -14.13 6.00 -8.39
C ASP A 81 -13.09 6.49 -7.35
N ALA A 82 -12.94 5.76 -6.24
CA ALA A 82 -11.88 5.97 -5.25
C ALA A 82 -11.62 4.69 -4.45
N ILE A 83 -10.44 4.61 -3.85
CA ILE A 83 -10.05 3.57 -2.90
C ILE A 83 -9.95 4.18 -1.51
N LEU A 84 -10.66 3.62 -0.54
CA LEU A 84 -10.50 3.90 0.88
C LEU A 84 -9.63 2.80 1.47
N ASN A 85 -8.33 3.09 1.63
CA ASN A 85 -7.34 2.15 2.12
C ASN A 85 -7.21 2.21 3.64
N ILE A 86 -7.54 1.12 4.34
CA ILE A 86 -7.41 1.02 5.79
C ILE A 86 -6.06 0.44 6.15
N VAL A 87 -5.33 1.17 6.99
CA VAL A 87 -3.98 0.86 7.45
C VAL A 87 -3.98 0.69 8.96
N ASP A 88 -3.41 -0.40 9.45
CA ASP A 88 -3.16 -0.59 10.88
C ASP A 88 -1.99 0.29 11.33
N GLY A 89 -2.27 1.33 12.12
CA GLY A 89 -1.27 2.25 12.62
C GLY A 89 -0.25 1.60 13.57
N THR A 90 -0.58 0.47 14.19
CA THR A 90 0.36 -0.26 15.07
C THR A 90 1.40 -1.07 14.30
N ASN A 91 1.17 -1.30 12.99
CA ASN A 91 2.04 -2.02 12.07
C ASN A 91 2.12 -1.30 10.70
N ILE A 92 2.32 0.00 10.74
CA ILE A 92 2.16 0.88 9.58
C ILE A 92 3.04 0.46 8.40
N GLU A 93 4.30 0.16 8.60
CA GLU A 93 5.25 -0.20 7.52
C GLU A 93 4.77 -1.41 6.72
N ARG A 94 4.33 -2.46 7.41
CA ARG A 94 3.79 -3.66 6.75
C ARG A 94 2.54 -3.35 5.92
N ASN A 95 1.70 -2.46 6.42
CA ASN A 95 0.46 -2.09 5.72
C ASN A 95 0.72 -1.16 4.53
N LEU A 96 1.74 -0.31 4.60
CA LEU A 96 2.13 0.57 3.50
C LEU A 96 2.58 -0.20 2.25
N TYR A 97 3.01 -1.46 2.36
CA TYR A 97 3.36 -2.28 1.20
C TYR A 97 2.17 -2.46 0.24
N LEU A 98 1.00 -2.81 0.76
CA LEU A 98 -0.23 -2.83 -0.05
C LEU A 98 -0.60 -1.43 -0.54
N SER A 99 -0.44 -0.41 0.32
CA SER A 99 -0.79 0.96 -0.03
C SER A 99 -0.01 1.47 -1.24
N THR A 100 1.29 1.17 -1.36
CA THR A 100 2.09 1.54 -2.53
C THR A 100 1.55 0.92 -3.80
N GLN A 101 1.16 -0.35 -3.77
CA GLN A 101 0.58 -1.03 -4.93
C GLN A 101 -0.80 -0.48 -5.31
N LEU A 102 -1.62 -0.08 -4.33
CA LEU A 102 -2.91 0.57 -4.61
C LEU A 102 -2.73 1.93 -5.30
N MET A 103 -1.67 2.67 -4.96
CA MET A 103 -1.33 3.94 -5.58
C MET A 103 -0.90 3.78 -7.05
N GLU A 104 -0.29 2.66 -7.41
CA GLU A 104 0.14 2.35 -8.78
C GLU A 104 -1.03 2.15 -9.76
N LEU A 105 -2.26 1.88 -9.25
CA LEU A 105 -3.44 1.60 -10.08
C LEU A 105 -4.03 2.81 -10.81
N GLY A 106 -3.55 4.02 -10.52
CA GLY A 106 -4.11 5.24 -11.12
C GLY A 106 -5.52 5.59 -10.64
N ILE A 107 -5.91 5.13 -9.46
CA ILE A 107 -7.19 5.43 -8.81
C ILE A 107 -6.92 6.33 -7.59
N PRO A 108 -7.75 7.37 -7.33
CA PRO A 108 -7.61 8.18 -6.13
C PRO A 108 -7.64 7.32 -4.85
N VAL A 109 -6.65 7.50 -3.98
CA VAL A 109 -6.52 6.76 -2.72
C VAL A 109 -6.67 7.72 -1.54
N ILE A 110 -7.54 7.36 -0.62
CA ILE A 110 -7.64 7.98 0.70
C ILE A 110 -7.19 6.97 1.74
N MET A 111 -6.23 7.34 2.57
CA MET A 111 -5.70 6.44 3.59
C MET A 111 -6.38 6.70 4.93
N ALA A 112 -6.96 5.66 5.53
CA ALA A 112 -7.54 5.68 6.87
C ALA A 112 -6.61 4.93 7.83
N VAL A 113 -5.83 5.65 8.63
CA VAL A 113 -4.94 5.05 9.64
C VAL A 113 -5.76 4.70 10.87
N ASN A 114 -5.98 3.40 11.05
CA ASN A 114 -6.79 2.84 12.13
C ASN A 114 -5.94 2.50 13.36
N MET A 115 -6.63 2.19 14.46
CA MET A 115 -6.03 1.84 15.75
C MET A 115 -5.20 2.97 16.37
N MET A 116 -5.47 4.22 16.01
CA MET A 116 -4.75 5.38 16.53
C MET A 116 -4.89 5.57 18.05
N ASP A 117 -5.93 5.02 18.62
CA ASP A 117 -6.07 4.93 20.09
C ASP A 117 -5.06 3.98 20.71
N LEU A 118 -4.71 2.88 20.06
CA LEU A 118 -3.64 1.96 20.48
C LEU A 118 -2.25 2.56 20.26
N VAL A 119 -2.03 3.21 19.10
CA VAL A 119 -0.77 3.94 18.83
C VAL A 119 -0.50 4.98 19.91
N LYS A 120 -1.49 5.81 20.27
CA LYS A 120 -1.36 6.80 21.35
C LYS A 120 -1.11 6.15 22.72
N LYS A 121 -1.74 5.01 23.00
CA LYS A 121 -1.58 4.27 24.26
C LYS A 121 -0.20 3.65 24.38
N SER A 122 0.43 3.21 23.30
CA SER A 122 1.81 2.70 23.31
C SER A 122 2.87 3.79 23.46
N GLY A 123 2.47 5.06 23.33
CA GLY A 123 3.38 6.21 23.33
C GLY A 123 4.03 6.47 21.98
N ASP A 124 3.65 5.71 20.96
CA ASP A 124 4.07 5.93 19.58
C ASP A 124 3.34 7.14 18.98
N GLN A 125 3.93 7.77 17.99
CA GLN A 125 3.36 8.93 17.28
C GLN A 125 3.43 8.72 15.78
N ILE A 126 2.30 8.96 15.12
CA ILE A 126 2.21 9.04 13.67
C ILE A 126 1.79 10.47 13.31
N HIS A 127 2.65 11.16 12.60
CA HIS A 127 2.38 12.53 12.13
C HIS A 127 1.58 12.47 10.82
N ILE A 128 0.26 12.50 10.94
CA ILE A 128 -0.68 12.36 9.82
C ILE A 128 -0.39 13.36 8.68
N ASP A 129 -0.16 14.63 9.00
CA ASP A 129 0.13 15.66 7.99
C ASP A 129 1.43 15.39 7.22
N LYS A 130 2.47 14.90 7.93
CA LYS A 130 3.73 14.53 7.28
C LYS A 130 3.55 13.28 6.41
N LEU A 131 2.80 12.31 6.90
CA LEU A 131 2.48 11.08 6.17
C LEU A 131 1.69 11.40 4.90
N SER A 132 0.63 12.20 5.01
CA SER A 132 -0.17 12.66 3.88
C SER A 132 0.68 13.38 2.82
N LYS A 133 1.51 14.32 3.25
CA LYS A 133 2.40 15.06 2.35
C LYS A 133 3.42 14.16 1.64
N LYS A 134 3.91 13.13 2.32
CA LYS A 134 4.90 12.19 1.75
C LYS A 134 4.26 11.19 0.79
N LEU A 135 3.07 10.72 1.10
CA LEU A 135 2.32 9.79 0.26
C LEU A 135 1.62 10.48 -0.92
N GLY A 136 1.45 11.81 -0.87
CA GLY A 136 0.72 12.54 -1.90
C GLY A 136 -0.79 12.25 -1.90
N CYS A 137 -1.35 11.74 -0.81
CA CYS A 137 -2.77 11.46 -0.66
C CYS A 137 -3.31 11.95 0.69
N GLU A 138 -4.63 12.15 0.77
CA GLU A 138 -5.29 12.46 2.02
C GLU A 138 -5.15 11.30 3.00
N VAL A 139 -4.73 11.61 4.22
CA VAL A 139 -4.61 10.64 5.32
C VAL A 139 -5.51 11.07 6.47
N VAL A 140 -6.34 10.17 6.97
CA VAL A 140 -7.30 10.43 8.05
C VAL A 140 -7.00 9.49 9.22
N GLU A 141 -6.88 10.06 10.41
CA GLU A 141 -6.81 9.30 11.65
C GLU A 141 -8.17 8.73 12.01
N ILE A 142 -8.24 7.40 12.25
CA ILE A 142 -9.47 6.75 12.66
C ILE A 142 -9.27 5.80 13.87
N SER A 143 -10.37 5.51 14.56
CA SER A 143 -10.52 4.34 15.40
C SER A 143 -11.83 3.65 15.05
N ALA A 144 -11.76 2.58 14.28
CA ALA A 144 -12.93 1.85 13.84
C ALA A 144 -13.74 1.28 15.03
N LEU A 145 -13.04 0.85 16.08
CA LEU A 145 -13.66 0.34 17.31
C LEU A 145 -14.46 1.43 18.05
N LYS A 146 -13.93 2.66 18.09
CA LYS A 146 -14.58 3.81 18.78
C LYS A 146 -15.54 4.57 17.85
N GLY A 147 -15.55 4.25 16.56
CA GLY A 147 -16.37 4.94 15.55
C GLY A 147 -15.89 6.35 15.21
N THR A 148 -14.66 6.73 15.58
CA THR A 148 -14.11 8.07 15.33
C THR A 148 -13.43 8.15 13.98
N GLY A 149 -13.60 9.27 13.25
CA GLY A 149 -12.95 9.57 11.98
C GLY A 149 -13.49 8.81 10.75
N ILE A 150 -14.35 7.78 10.95
CA ILE A 150 -14.81 6.89 9.89
C ILE A 150 -15.56 7.66 8.79
N MET A 151 -16.55 8.47 9.17
CA MET A 151 -17.33 9.25 8.20
C MET A 151 -16.47 10.31 7.52
N ALA A 152 -15.55 10.96 8.25
CA ALA A 152 -14.61 11.93 7.65
C ALA A 152 -13.74 11.29 6.56
N ALA A 153 -13.25 10.07 6.77
CA ALA A 153 -12.52 9.33 5.76
C ALA A 153 -13.39 8.99 4.52
N ALA A 154 -14.65 8.59 4.73
CA ALA A 154 -15.57 8.32 3.63
C ALA A 154 -15.93 9.59 2.85
N GLU A 155 -16.15 10.73 3.51
CA GLU A 155 -16.42 12.01 2.85
C GLU A 155 -15.22 12.46 1.99
N LYS A 156 -13.99 12.28 2.48
CA LYS A 156 -12.78 12.55 1.69
C LYS A 156 -12.70 11.66 0.44
N ALA A 157 -13.10 10.38 0.55
CA ALA A 157 -13.14 9.48 -0.61
C ALA A 157 -14.23 9.90 -1.62
N ILE A 158 -15.40 10.37 -1.15
CA ILE A 158 -16.44 10.92 -2.02
C ILE A 158 -15.95 12.18 -2.73
N GLU A 159 -15.27 13.07 -2.01
CA GLU A 159 -14.72 14.31 -2.56
C GLU A 159 -13.69 14.00 -3.65
N ALA A 160 -12.74 13.09 -3.38
CA ALA A 160 -11.74 12.65 -4.34
C ALA A 160 -12.38 12.03 -5.61
N ALA A 161 -13.40 11.19 -5.43
CA ALA A 161 -14.15 10.58 -6.53
C ALA A 161 -14.89 11.64 -7.38
N LYS A 162 -15.55 12.62 -6.76
CA LYS A 162 -16.28 13.70 -7.46
C LYS A 162 -15.35 14.62 -8.24
N GLN A 163 -14.20 14.94 -7.67
CA GLN A 163 -13.20 15.84 -8.27
C GLN A 163 -12.33 15.10 -9.30
N LYS A 164 -12.45 13.77 -9.44
CA LYS A 164 -11.53 12.94 -10.20
C LYS A 164 -10.08 13.27 -9.82
N ALA A 165 -9.83 13.31 -8.53
CA ALA A 165 -8.51 13.66 -7.98
C ALA A 165 -7.43 12.78 -8.64
N ALA A 166 -6.26 13.35 -8.84
CA ALA A 166 -5.13 12.60 -9.35
C ALA A 166 -4.78 11.47 -8.36
N ALA A 167 -4.43 10.30 -8.91
CA ALA A 167 -3.90 9.23 -8.09
C ALA A 167 -2.55 9.64 -7.51
N PRO A 168 -2.25 9.26 -6.26
CA PRO A 168 -0.93 9.51 -5.71
C PRO A 168 0.12 8.69 -6.47
N VAL A 169 1.28 9.28 -6.70
CA VAL A 169 2.41 8.61 -7.34
C VAL A 169 3.57 8.56 -6.35
N HIS A 170 4.18 7.40 -6.19
CA HIS A 170 5.44 7.25 -5.49
C HIS A 170 6.56 6.99 -6.49
N GLU A 171 7.76 7.38 -6.15
CA GLU A 171 8.94 7.20 -6.98
C GLU A 171 9.94 6.26 -6.28
N PHE A 172 10.49 5.35 -7.04
CA PHE A 172 11.61 4.48 -6.66
C PHE A 172 12.95 5.21 -6.87
N SER A 173 14.06 4.50 -6.83
CA SER A 173 15.33 5.05 -7.24
C SER A 173 15.27 5.53 -8.69
N LYS A 174 16.08 6.54 -9.03
CA LYS A 174 16.09 7.10 -10.39
C LYS A 174 16.36 6.01 -11.45
N GLU A 175 17.24 5.09 -11.15
CA GLU A 175 17.60 4.00 -12.04
C GLU A 175 16.44 3.05 -12.30
N ALA A 176 15.71 2.65 -11.25
CA ALA A 176 14.48 1.85 -11.37
C ALA A 176 13.39 2.61 -12.14
N GLU A 177 13.17 3.91 -11.86
CA GLU A 177 12.17 4.73 -12.55
C GLU A 177 12.46 4.89 -14.05
N ASP A 178 13.73 5.03 -14.44
CA ASP A 178 14.11 5.13 -15.85
C ASP A 178 13.78 3.82 -16.61
N ILE A 179 13.93 2.67 -15.98
CA ILE A 179 13.59 1.36 -16.56
C ILE A 179 12.07 1.14 -16.57
N ILE A 180 11.36 1.49 -15.50
CA ILE A 180 9.90 1.41 -15.44
C ILE A 180 9.27 2.23 -16.56
N ARG A 181 9.74 3.47 -16.80
CA ARG A 181 9.25 4.33 -17.87
C ARG A 181 9.44 3.69 -19.26
N LYS A 182 10.59 3.05 -19.53
CA LYS A 182 10.80 2.32 -20.79
C LYS A 182 9.80 1.18 -20.94
N ALA A 183 9.49 0.48 -19.86
CA ALA A 183 8.46 -0.57 -19.87
C ALA A 183 7.05 0.02 -20.11
N GLU A 184 6.71 1.17 -19.51
CA GLU A 184 5.43 1.88 -19.75
C GLU A 184 5.26 2.26 -21.22
N GLU A 185 6.31 2.74 -21.89
CA GLU A 185 6.31 3.14 -23.30
C GLU A 185 6.03 1.95 -24.24
N LYS A 186 6.30 0.72 -23.83
CA LYS A 186 6.00 -0.50 -24.61
C LYS A 186 4.55 -0.97 -24.48
N LEU A 187 3.80 -0.44 -23.54
CA LEU A 187 2.40 -0.81 -23.35
C LEU A 187 1.52 -0.23 -24.46
N GLY A 188 0.64 -1.08 -25.00
CA GLY A 188 -0.30 -0.69 -26.05
C GLY A 188 -1.36 0.31 -25.59
N SER A 189 -2.09 0.86 -26.55
CA SER A 189 -3.20 1.81 -26.31
C SER A 189 -4.44 1.16 -25.68
N ASP A 190 -4.47 -0.15 -25.55
CA ASP A 190 -5.50 -0.91 -24.85
C ASP A 190 -5.39 -0.81 -23.32
N ILE A 191 -4.24 -0.37 -22.83
CA ILE A 191 -4.01 -0.06 -21.40
C ILE A 191 -4.24 1.44 -21.19
N PRO A 192 -5.18 1.84 -20.31
CA PRO A 192 -5.37 3.25 -19.96
C PRO A 192 -4.08 3.87 -19.41
N GLU A 193 -3.81 5.14 -19.76
CA GLU A 193 -2.57 5.82 -19.40
C GLU A 193 -2.29 5.78 -17.90
N GLU A 194 -3.33 6.00 -17.10
CA GLU A 194 -3.25 5.98 -15.64
C GLU A 194 -2.99 4.61 -15.02
N GLN A 195 -3.10 3.52 -15.81
CA GLN A 195 -2.79 2.15 -15.36
C GLN A 195 -1.43 1.66 -15.86
N LYS A 196 -0.80 2.35 -16.82
CA LYS A 196 0.45 1.89 -17.43
C LYS A 196 1.52 1.59 -16.40
N ARG A 197 1.68 2.45 -15.39
CA ARG A 197 2.65 2.23 -14.31
C ARG A 197 2.44 0.88 -13.61
N PHE A 198 1.21 0.57 -13.22
CA PHE A 198 0.89 -0.70 -12.57
C PHE A 198 1.23 -1.89 -13.45
N PHE A 199 0.80 -1.85 -14.73
CA PHE A 199 1.08 -2.94 -15.66
C PHE A 199 2.57 -3.10 -15.95
N ALA A 200 3.31 -2.00 -16.15
CA ALA A 200 4.76 -2.03 -16.37
C ALA A 200 5.50 -2.66 -15.19
N ILE A 201 5.20 -2.23 -13.96
CA ILE A 201 5.79 -2.80 -12.74
C ILE A 201 5.48 -4.30 -12.63
N LYS A 202 4.22 -4.71 -12.90
CA LYS A 202 3.83 -6.12 -12.84
C LYS A 202 4.49 -6.98 -13.91
N LEU A 203 4.72 -6.46 -15.10
CA LEU A 203 5.48 -7.16 -16.14
C LEU A 203 6.95 -7.30 -15.76
N LEU A 204 7.55 -6.28 -15.17
CA LEU A 204 8.92 -6.34 -14.64
C LEU A 204 9.02 -7.33 -13.47
N GLU A 205 7.99 -7.44 -12.61
CA GLU A 205 7.88 -8.48 -11.57
C GLU A 205 7.60 -9.88 -12.15
N LYS A 206 7.54 -10.05 -13.49
CA LYS A 206 7.26 -11.31 -14.17
C LYS A 206 5.91 -11.92 -13.79
N ASP A 207 4.87 -11.09 -13.54
CA ASP A 207 3.51 -11.54 -13.21
C ASP A 207 2.81 -12.06 -14.46
N ASP A 208 2.87 -13.37 -14.69
CA ASP A 208 2.27 -14.04 -15.85
C ASP A 208 0.76 -13.82 -15.95
N LYS A 209 0.06 -13.72 -14.82
CA LYS A 209 -1.40 -13.53 -14.79
C LYS A 209 -1.80 -12.13 -15.28
N ILE A 210 -0.96 -11.13 -15.12
CA ILE A 210 -1.16 -9.80 -15.70
C ILE A 210 -0.86 -9.86 -17.20
N ALA A 211 0.21 -10.52 -17.62
CA ALA A 211 0.54 -10.69 -19.02
C ALA A 211 -0.58 -11.41 -19.79
N GLU A 212 -1.26 -12.38 -19.19
CA GLU A 212 -2.41 -13.09 -19.77
C GLU A 212 -3.67 -12.22 -19.93
N GLN A 213 -3.84 -11.18 -19.11
CA GLN A 213 -5.00 -10.28 -19.17
C GLN A 213 -4.84 -9.21 -20.25
N MET A 214 -3.64 -8.98 -20.76
CA MET A 214 -3.37 -7.98 -21.80
C MET A 214 -3.77 -8.50 -23.16
N LYS A 215 -4.49 -7.66 -23.95
CA LYS A 215 -4.86 -7.97 -25.33
C LYS A 215 -3.64 -8.00 -26.26
N GLN A 216 -2.70 -7.10 -26.02
CA GLN A 216 -1.42 -7.02 -26.71
C GLN A 216 -0.30 -7.29 -25.70
N LYS A 217 0.45 -8.36 -25.91
CA LYS A 217 1.58 -8.70 -25.04
C LYS A 217 2.72 -7.72 -25.32
N ALA A 218 3.13 -6.97 -24.28
CA ALA A 218 4.32 -6.15 -24.32
C ALA A 218 5.55 -7.01 -23.99
N ASP A 219 6.57 -6.94 -24.84
CA ASP A 219 7.86 -7.59 -24.57
C ASP A 219 8.77 -6.64 -23.80
N VAL A 220 8.91 -6.90 -22.51
CA VAL A 220 9.78 -6.15 -21.57
C VAL A 220 11.05 -6.93 -21.19
N SER A 221 11.42 -7.93 -21.98
CA SER A 221 12.60 -8.79 -21.69
C SER A 221 13.91 -8.00 -21.62
N VAL A 222 14.03 -6.94 -22.42
CA VAL A 222 15.19 -6.04 -22.42
C VAL A 222 15.26 -5.24 -21.12
N GLU A 223 14.13 -4.69 -20.68
CA GLU A 223 14.02 -3.91 -19.44
C GLU A 223 14.23 -4.77 -18.20
N ILE A 224 13.73 -6.02 -18.21
CA ILE A 224 14.01 -7.02 -17.16
C ILE A 224 15.51 -7.24 -17.05
N LYS A 225 16.18 -7.52 -18.17
CA LYS A 225 17.62 -7.74 -18.16
C LYS A 225 18.40 -6.50 -17.73
N GLU A 226 18.02 -5.32 -18.21
CA GLU A 226 18.62 -4.05 -17.82
C GLU A 226 18.53 -3.83 -16.30
N MET A 227 17.39 -4.14 -15.70
CA MET A 227 17.16 -4.01 -14.25
C MET A 227 18.00 -5.04 -13.47
N GLU A 228 18.02 -6.31 -13.92
CA GLU A 228 18.81 -7.37 -13.29
C GLU A 228 20.33 -7.05 -13.36
N ASP A 229 20.80 -6.58 -14.51
CA ASP A 229 22.22 -6.18 -14.68
C ASP A 229 22.60 -4.95 -13.84
N ALA A 230 21.67 -3.98 -13.66
CA ALA A 230 21.92 -2.75 -12.89
C ALA A 230 21.96 -2.98 -11.38
N PHE A 231 21.13 -3.89 -10.85
CA PHE A 231 20.96 -4.11 -9.42
C PHE A 231 21.56 -5.43 -8.92
N ASP A 232 22.09 -6.28 -9.81
CA ASP A 232 22.68 -7.60 -9.51
C ASP A 232 21.73 -8.51 -8.71
N ASP A 233 20.42 -8.49 -9.05
CA ASP A 233 19.38 -9.30 -8.42
C ASP A 233 18.25 -9.58 -9.42
N ASP A 234 17.28 -10.44 -9.07
CA ASP A 234 16.07 -10.63 -9.88
C ASP A 234 15.08 -9.46 -9.74
N THR A 235 14.32 -9.19 -10.80
CA THR A 235 13.46 -8.00 -10.85
C THR A 235 12.34 -7.99 -9.79
N GLU A 236 11.81 -9.14 -9.37
CA GLU A 236 10.80 -9.23 -8.31
C GLU A 236 11.40 -8.77 -6.97
N SER A 237 12.61 -9.26 -6.64
CA SER A 237 13.36 -8.86 -5.45
C SER A 237 13.71 -7.37 -5.49
N ILE A 238 14.19 -6.85 -6.64
CA ILE A 238 14.54 -5.44 -6.81
C ILE A 238 13.34 -4.54 -6.54
N ILE A 239 12.21 -4.77 -7.20
CA ILE A 239 11.00 -3.95 -7.03
C ILE A 239 10.46 -4.05 -5.61
N THR A 240 10.51 -5.23 -5.00
CA THR A 240 10.13 -5.42 -3.60
C THR A 240 11.03 -4.59 -2.67
N ASN A 241 12.35 -4.61 -2.90
CA ASN A 241 13.31 -3.81 -2.13
C ASN A 241 13.09 -2.31 -2.32
N GLU A 242 12.88 -1.84 -3.54
CA GLU A 242 12.57 -0.44 -3.84
C GLU A 242 11.31 0.04 -3.08
N ARG A 243 10.24 -0.78 -3.00
CA ARG A 243 9.07 -0.47 -2.18
C ARG A 243 9.43 -0.34 -0.70
N TYR A 244 10.24 -1.24 -0.15
CA TYR A 244 10.64 -1.15 1.25
C TYR A 244 11.56 0.03 1.53
N VAL A 245 12.46 0.40 0.62
CA VAL A 245 13.28 1.62 0.71
C VAL A 245 12.39 2.86 0.75
N TYR A 246 11.42 2.95 -0.15
CA TYR A 246 10.44 4.03 -0.16
C TYR A 246 9.65 4.10 1.17
N ILE A 247 9.05 2.97 1.61
CA ILE A 247 8.28 2.87 2.86
C ILE A 247 9.12 3.29 4.06
N SER A 248 10.35 2.79 4.17
CA SER A 248 11.26 3.13 5.27
C SER A 248 11.59 4.62 5.29
N SER A 249 11.76 5.24 4.11
CA SER A 249 12.02 6.68 3.99
C SER A 249 10.85 7.54 4.51
N ILE A 250 9.62 7.05 4.37
CA ILE A 250 8.39 7.70 4.85
C ILE A 250 8.25 7.48 6.36
N SER A 251 8.36 6.22 6.81
CA SER A 251 8.21 5.85 8.21
C SER A 251 9.20 6.59 9.10
N ALA A 252 10.47 6.65 8.71
CA ALA A 252 11.51 7.36 9.46
C ALA A 252 11.21 8.86 9.66
N LYS A 253 10.47 9.49 8.75
CA LYS A 253 10.15 10.92 8.77
C LYS A 253 8.77 11.23 9.37
N SER A 254 7.87 10.25 9.37
CA SER A 254 6.48 10.44 9.76
C SER A 254 6.07 9.68 11.02
N CYS A 255 6.85 8.69 11.44
CA CYS A 255 6.52 7.85 12.59
C CYS A 255 7.64 7.88 13.63
N HIS A 256 7.27 8.10 14.90
CA HIS A 256 8.16 7.93 16.03
C HIS A 256 7.65 6.76 16.87
N THR A 257 8.34 5.60 16.78
CA THR A 257 8.02 4.44 17.60
C THR A 257 9.02 4.30 18.74
N LEU A 258 8.51 4.21 19.97
CA LEU A 258 9.35 4.01 21.16
C LEU A 258 10.15 2.70 21.06
N LYS A 259 9.62 1.68 20.41
CA LYS A 259 10.33 0.42 20.16
C LYS A 259 11.67 0.63 19.45
N PHE A 260 11.71 1.51 18.46
CA PHE A 260 12.95 1.83 17.74
C PHE A 260 13.98 2.55 18.63
N GLN A 261 13.52 3.45 19.49
CA GLN A 261 14.41 4.12 20.44
C GLN A 261 15.00 3.14 21.48
N TYR A 262 14.23 2.15 21.92
CA TYR A 262 14.73 1.12 22.83
C TYR A 262 15.76 0.21 22.15
N ILE A 263 15.54 -0.22 20.91
CA ILE A 263 16.48 -1.06 20.15
C ILE A 263 17.79 -0.30 19.90
N ILE A 264 17.73 0.95 19.44
CA ILE A 264 18.93 1.78 19.22
C ILE A 264 19.65 2.05 20.57
N LYS A 265 18.92 2.32 21.63
CA LYS A 265 19.50 2.53 22.95
C LYS A 265 20.15 1.26 23.51
N TYR A 266 19.54 0.09 23.29
CA TYR A 266 20.11 -1.21 23.66
C TYR A 266 21.34 -1.56 22.80
N LEU A 267 21.31 -1.33 21.49
CA LEU A 267 22.46 -1.52 20.61
C LEU A 267 23.61 -0.57 20.96
N LEU A 268 23.32 0.70 21.29
CA LEU A 268 24.31 1.66 21.79
C LEU A 268 24.89 1.22 23.14
N ILE A 269 24.08 0.73 24.07
CA ILE A 269 24.54 0.22 25.36
C ILE A 269 25.42 -1.02 25.18
N ILE A 270 25.04 -1.94 24.27
CA ILE A 270 25.82 -3.14 23.95
C ILE A 270 27.13 -2.74 23.26
N SER A 271 27.13 -1.79 22.33
CA SER A 271 28.35 -1.33 21.65
C SER A 271 29.30 -0.63 22.63
N VAL A 272 28.78 0.19 23.55
CA VAL A 272 29.58 0.85 24.59
C VAL A 272 30.10 -0.19 25.59
N ALA A 273 29.30 -1.20 25.98
CA ALA A 273 29.72 -2.29 26.82
C ALA A 273 30.80 -3.17 26.18
N CYS A 274 30.65 -3.47 24.86
CA CYS A 274 31.67 -4.19 24.08
C CYS A 274 32.98 -3.40 23.97
N ILE A 275 32.93 -2.08 23.80
CA ILE A 275 34.12 -1.22 23.77
C ILE A 275 34.82 -1.23 25.16
N HIS A 276 34.07 -1.24 26.25
CA HIS A 276 34.64 -1.30 27.62
C HIS A 276 35.26 -2.66 27.96
N VAL A 277 34.69 -3.76 27.43
CA VAL A 277 35.20 -5.13 27.65
C VAL A 277 36.41 -5.43 26.75
N HIS A 278 36.47 -4.88 25.54
CA HIS A 278 37.56 -5.12 24.57
C HIS A 278 38.69 -4.06 24.64
N GLY A 279 38.53 -3.00 25.42
CA GLY A 279 39.57 -2.00 25.67
C GLY A 279 40.81 -2.54 26.40
N ARG A 280 40.87 -3.85 26.71
CA ARG A 280 42.04 -4.55 27.29
C ARG A 280 42.73 -5.55 26.32
N GLN A 281 42.26 -5.71 25.10
CA GLN A 281 42.98 -6.48 24.08
C GLN A 281 42.89 -5.78 22.71
N GLN A 282 44.06 -5.33 22.23
CA GLN A 282 44.24 -4.71 20.95
C GLN A 282 43.92 -5.69 19.81
N HIS A 283 42.79 -5.51 19.14
CA HIS A 283 42.62 -5.80 17.70
C HIS A 283 41.33 -5.16 17.18
N PRO A 284 41.34 -4.35 16.11
CA PRO A 284 40.15 -3.70 15.60
C PRO A 284 39.35 -4.68 14.71
N VAL A 285 38.20 -5.06 15.15
CA VAL A 285 37.20 -5.72 14.29
C VAL A 285 36.47 -4.61 13.53
N ARG A 286 36.71 -4.52 12.23
CA ARG A 286 35.94 -3.68 11.31
C ARG A 286 34.56 -4.32 11.11
N TYR A 287 33.52 -3.73 11.67
CA TYR A 287 32.15 -3.98 11.25
C TYR A 287 31.79 -3.00 10.15
N LEU A 288 31.61 -3.53 8.94
CA LEU A 288 30.91 -2.82 7.87
C LEU A 288 29.42 -2.76 8.26
N ILE A 289 28.94 -1.57 8.57
CA ILE A 289 27.51 -1.27 8.58
C ILE A 289 27.24 -0.68 7.19
N HIS A 290 26.61 -1.45 6.32
CA HIS A 290 25.93 -0.90 5.15
C HIS A 290 24.57 -0.40 5.63
N THR A 291 24.41 0.91 5.54
CA THR A 291 23.16 1.64 5.71
C THR A 291 22.21 1.34 4.58
#